data_d7ea2bc9d1159eb0c297c758bcf69f59
#
_entry.id   d7ea2bc9d1159eb0c297c758bcf69f59
#
_cell.length_a   1.000
_cell.length_b   1.000
_cell.length_c   1.000
_cell.angle_alpha   90.00
_cell.angle_beta   90.00
_cell.angle_gamma   90.00
#
_symmetry.space_group_name_H-M   'P 1'
#
loop_
_entity.id
_entity.type
_entity.pdbx_description
1 polymer ?
#
loop_
_entity_poly.entity_id
_entity_poly.type
_entity_poly.pdbx_seq_one_letter_code
_entity_poly.pdbx_strand_id
1 'polypeptide(L)'
;MLIAAGVILLAPAVLILLMRWVNPPVSAYMVRTHFQAEQSSDGPTIFYRWADLDSIAACMPLAAVSAEDQTFPEHHGFVWKAIGDALVDNAEGGTIRGASTISQQTAKNLFLWPAKSYVRKGIEAYLTVWIEVLWPKRRIIEVYLNIAQFDDRVFGVGAAADRLFGISASQLSAGQCARLAAVLPNPVKYSAAAPGPYVQGQSAWILRQMRQLGNGYLAPIIEK
;
A
#
# COMPACT_ATOMS: atom_id res chain seq x y z
N MET A 1 13.90 -6.12 33.94
CA MET A 1 13.12 -5.09 33.23
C MET A 1 13.79 -4.64 31.91
N LEU A 2 15.08 -4.28 31.88
CA LEU A 2 15.77 -3.81 30.66
C LEU A 2 15.79 -4.85 29.52
N ILE A 3 16.01 -6.13 29.83
CA ILE A 3 16.03 -7.23 28.83
C ILE A 3 14.64 -7.39 28.19
N ALA A 4 13.57 -7.38 29.00
CA ALA A 4 12.20 -7.50 28.49
C ALA A 4 11.81 -6.32 27.59
N ALA A 5 12.20 -5.10 27.94
CA ALA A 5 11.99 -3.91 27.12
C ALA A 5 12.77 -3.99 25.80
N GLY A 6 14.01 -4.47 25.83
CA GLY A 6 14.82 -4.71 24.64
C GLY A 6 14.19 -5.74 23.69
N VAL A 7 13.66 -6.85 24.23
CA VAL A 7 12.97 -7.88 23.43
C VAL A 7 11.71 -7.31 22.77
N ILE A 8 10.88 -6.56 23.50
CA ILE A 8 9.66 -5.95 22.95
C ILE A 8 9.98 -4.95 21.82
N LEU A 9 11.08 -4.20 21.95
CA LEU A 9 11.49 -3.25 20.92
C LEU A 9 12.14 -3.93 19.71
N LEU A 10 12.82 -5.06 19.87
CA LEU A 10 13.53 -5.70 18.75
C LEU A 10 12.73 -6.81 18.06
N ALA A 11 11.74 -7.42 18.71
CA ALA A 11 10.94 -8.47 18.13
C ALA A 11 10.27 -8.09 16.78
N PRO A 12 9.69 -6.88 16.62
CA PRO A 12 9.17 -6.45 15.34
C PRO A 12 10.26 -6.33 14.26
N ALA A 13 11.46 -5.90 14.60
CA ALA A 13 12.58 -5.81 13.67
C ALA A 13 13.00 -7.18 13.15
N VAL A 14 13.04 -8.21 14.01
CA VAL A 14 13.34 -9.59 13.62
C VAL A 14 12.26 -10.12 12.68
N LEU A 15 10.99 -9.88 12.99
CA LEU A 15 9.87 -10.29 12.13
C LEU A 15 9.95 -9.60 10.75
N ILE A 16 10.19 -8.29 10.71
CA ILE A 16 10.37 -7.52 9.48
C ILE A 16 11.58 -8.07 8.70
N LEU A 17 12.69 -8.37 9.38
CA LEU A 17 13.88 -8.95 8.73
C LEU A 17 13.56 -10.29 8.06
N LEU A 18 12.83 -11.19 8.72
CA LEU A 18 12.39 -12.47 8.13
C LEU A 18 11.49 -12.25 6.91
N MET A 19 10.58 -11.28 6.98
CA MET A 19 9.69 -10.93 5.87
C MET A 19 10.39 -10.28 4.68
N ARG A 20 11.68 -10.01 4.76
CA ARG A 20 12.50 -9.63 3.60
C ARG A 20 12.50 -10.72 2.53
N TRP A 21 12.50 -11.99 2.95
CA TRP A 21 12.59 -13.17 2.09
C TRP A 21 11.33 -14.05 2.12
N VAL A 22 10.53 -13.94 3.17
CA VAL A 22 9.30 -14.73 3.34
C VAL A 22 8.09 -13.85 3.06
N ASN A 23 7.24 -14.30 2.16
CA ASN A 23 6.03 -13.57 1.82
C ASN A 23 5.02 -13.61 2.99
N PRO A 24 4.48 -12.44 3.42
CA PRO A 24 3.45 -12.41 4.44
C PRO A 24 2.22 -13.21 3.99
N PRO A 25 1.79 -14.23 4.74
CA PRO A 25 0.60 -15.01 4.36
C PRO A 25 -0.69 -14.23 4.59
N VAL A 26 -0.65 -13.23 5.47
CA VAL A 26 -1.79 -12.42 5.86
C VAL A 26 -1.30 -11.07 6.39
N SER A 27 -2.12 -10.03 6.27
CA SER A 27 -1.89 -8.72 6.88
C SER A 27 -2.89 -8.45 8.01
N ALA A 28 -2.57 -7.51 8.92
CA ALA A 28 -3.48 -7.11 9.99
C ALA A 28 -4.83 -6.59 9.45
N TYR A 29 -4.80 -5.94 8.29
CA TYR A 29 -6.04 -5.50 7.61
C TYR A 29 -6.88 -6.68 7.09
N MET A 30 -6.25 -7.72 6.52
CA MET A 30 -6.96 -8.93 6.10
C MET A 30 -7.61 -9.64 7.28
N VAL A 31 -6.86 -9.82 8.37
CA VAL A 31 -7.38 -10.43 9.62
C VAL A 31 -8.61 -9.67 10.12
N ARG A 32 -8.53 -8.35 10.20
CA ARG A 32 -9.65 -7.51 10.60
C ARG A 32 -10.86 -7.66 9.69
N THR A 33 -10.65 -7.59 8.37
CA THR A 33 -11.74 -7.72 7.39
C THR A 33 -12.40 -9.08 7.50
N HIS A 34 -11.64 -10.14 7.76
CA HIS A 34 -12.16 -11.47 8.01
C HIS A 34 -13.11 -11.50 9.22
N PHE A 35 -12.68 -11.00 10.38
CA PHE A 35 -13.53 -10.94 11.57
C PHE A 35 -14.75 -10.04 11.43
N GLN A 36 -14.66 -8.95 10.64
CA GLN A 36 -15.80 -8.11 10.36
C GLN A 36 -16.81 -8.80 9.43
N ALA A 37 -16.33 -9.59 8.47
CA ALA A 37 -17.16 -10.34 7.55
C ALA A 37 -17.88 -11.52 8.21
N GLU A 38 -17.27 -12.17 9.22
CA GLU A 38 -17.93 -13.22 10.03
C GLU A 38 -19.20 -12.72 10.74
N GLN A 39 -19.27 -11.43 11.02
CA GLN A 39 -20.42 -10.80 11.65
C GLN A 39 -21.52 -10.41 10.63
N SER A 40 -21.27 -10.58 9.34
CA SER A 40 -22.22 -10.30 8.25
C SER A 40 -22.79 -11.60 7.65
N SER A 41 -23.99 -11.53 7.08
CA SER A 41 -24.68 -12.68 6.47
C SER A 41 -23.98 -13.30 5.26
N ASP A 42 -22.97 -12.62 4.68
CA ASP A 42 -22.33 -13.01 3.42
C ASP A 42 -21.12 -13.95 3.57
N GLY A 43 -20.79 -14.32 4.81
CA GLY A 43 -19.66 -15.22 5.12
C GLY A 43 -18.26 -14.59 4.98
N PRO A 44 -17.23 -15.22 5.55
CA PRO A 44 -15.91 -14.61 5.80
C PRO A 44 -14.89 -14.78 4.67
N THR A 45 -15.27 -14.82 3.40
CA THR A 45 -14.32 -15.12 2.31
C THR A 45 -13.50 -13.89 1.93
N ILE A 46 -12.21 -13.88 2.27
CA ILE A 46 -11.22 -12.95 1.74
C ILE A 46 -10.59 -13.55 0.48
N PHE A 47 -10.52 -12.75 -0.59
CA PHE A 47 -9.82 -13.08 -1.82
C PHE A 47 -8.42 -12.50 -1.75
N TYR A 48 -7.42 -13.37 -1.63
CA TYR A 48 -6.02 -13.02 -1.57
C TYR A 48 -5.20 -13.98 -2.42
N ARG A 49 -4.30 -13.44 -3.23
CA ARG A 49 -3.34 -14.20 -4.02
C ARG A 49 -2.08 -13.38 -4.19
N TRP A 50 -0.97 -13.89 -3.64
CA TRP A 50 0.35 -13.30 -3.84
C TRP A 50 0.74 -13.34 -5.33
N ALA A 51 1.36 -12.27 -5.80
CA ALA A 51 2.01 -12.20 -7.10
C ALA A 51 3.41 -11.60 -6.91
N ASP A 52 4.44 -12.32 -7.32
CA ASP A 52 5.81 -11.79 -7.28
C ASP A 52 5.91 -10.56 -8.19
N LEU A 53 6.74 -9.59 -7.83
CA LEU A 53 6.81 -8.32 -8.54
C LEU A 53 7.09 -8.50 -10.04
N ASP A 54 7.90 -9.49 -10.42
CA ASP A 54 8.20 -9.82 -11.82
C ASP A 54 7.00 -10.42 -12.58
N SER A 55 5.99 -10.91 -11.85
CA SER A 55 4.74 -11.43 -12.40
C SER A 55 3.62 -10.39 -12.42
N ILE A 56 3.93 -9.15 -12.06
CA ILE A 56 3.01 -8.00 -12.08
C ILE A 56 3.37 -7.11 -13.27
N ALA A 57 2.38 -6.65 -14.03
CA ALA A 57 2.60 -5.69 -15.11
C ALA A 57 3.33 -4.45 -14.59
N ALA A 58 4.38 -4.01 -15.28
CA ALA A 58 5.23 -2.89 -14.88
C ALA A 58 4.46 -1.57 -14.66
N CYS A 59 3.28 -1.42 -15.26
CA CYS A 59 2.40 -0.28 -15.04
C CYS A 59 1.82 -0.24 -13.61
N MET A 60 1.72 -1.37 -12.90
CA MET A 60 1.06 -1.38 -11.59
C MET A 60 1.88 -0.70 -10.49
N PRO A 61 3.17 -1.03 -10.26
CA PRO A 61 3.98 -0.29 -9.32
C PRO A 61 4.10 1.18 -9.70
N LEU A 62 4.21 1.52 -10.99
CA LEU A 62 4.25 2.90 -11.44
C LEU A 62 2.94 3.64 -11.15
N ALA A 63 1.77 3.00 -11.35
CA ALA A 63 0.47 3.59 -11.04
C ALA A 63 0.29 3.83 -9.53
N ALA A 64 0.70 2.87 -8.69
CA ALA A 64 0.66 3.01 -7.24
C ALA A 64 1.56 4.16 -6.75
N VAL A 65 2.79 4.24 -7.24
CA VAL A 65 3.73 5.31 -6.92
C VAL A 65 3.20 6.66 -7.43
N SER A 66 2.67 6.72 -8.65
CA SER A 66 2.08 7.94 -9.22
C SER A 66 0.88 8.45 -8.43
N ALA A 67 0.12 7.55 -7.81
CA ALA A 67 -1.09 7.88 -7.05
C ALA A 67 -0.79 8.30 -5.61
N GLU A 68 0.12 7.58 -4.94
CA GLU A 68 0.28 7.61 -3.50
C GLU A 68 1.59 8.26 -3.03
N ASP A 69 2.68 8.15 -3.83
CA ASP A 69 4.01 8.51 -3.34
C ASP A 69 5.01 8.72 -4.49
N GLN A 70 4.91 9.83 -5.18
CA GLN A 70 5.72 10.09 -6.37
C GLN A 70 7.23 10.18 -6.11
N THR A 71 7.64 10.39 -4.87
CA THR A 71 9.05 10.44 -4.46
C THR A 71 9.53 9.13 -3.80
N PHE A 72 8.76 8.05 -3.94
CA PHE A 72 9.07 6.75 -3.31
C PHE A 72 10.51 6.25 -3.52
N PRO A 73 11.14 6.38 -4.71
CA PRO A 73 12.54 5.96 -4.90
C PRO A 73 13.56 6.82 -4.13
N GLU A 74 13.19 8.04 -3.75
CA GLU A 74 14.13 9.08 -3.29
C GLU A 74 14.21 9.21 -1.77
N HIS A 75 13.10 8.91 -1.06
CA HIS A 75 13.02 9.07 0.39
C HIS A 75 13.26 7.76 1.15
N HIS A 76 13.52 7.87 2.45
CA HIS A 76 13.67 6.75 3.39
C HIS A 76 12.49 6.68 4.37
N GLY A 77 11.30 6.43 3.82
CA GLY A 77 10.06 6.20 4.58
C GLY A 77 9.27 7.45 4.93
N PHE A 78 9.88 8.64 4.91
CA PHE A 78 9.23 9.88 5.28
C PHE A 78 9.54 11.01 4.29
N VAL A 79 8.52 11.77 3.93
CA VAL A 79 8.67 13.02 3.16
C VAL A 79 8.48 14.19 4.13
N TRP A 80 9.59 14.65 4.72
CA TRP A 80 9.58 15.68 5.78
C TRP A 80 8.90 16.98 5.37
N LYS A 81 9.07 17.38 4.10
CA LYS A 81 8.39 18.55 3.56
C LYS A 81 6.86 18.37 3.59
N ALA A 82 6.35 17.22 3.12
CA ALA A 82 4.91 16.95 3.13
C ALA A 82 4.32 16.89 4.56
N ILE A 83 5.13 16.43 5.53
CA ILE A 83 4.74 16.45 6.95
C ILE A 83 4.65 17.89 7.45
N GLY A 84 5.63 18.75 7.11
CA GLY A 84 5.62 20.16 7.46
C GLY A 84 4.43 20.91 6.85
N ASP A 85 4.20 20.72 5.56
CA ASP A 85 3.07 21.33 4.84
C ASP A 85 1.72 20.88 5.45
N ALA A 86 1.57 19.58 5.77
CA ALA A 86 0.35 19.07 6.40
C ALA A 86 0.11 19.62 7.82
N LEU A 87 1.17 19.96 8.58
CA LEU A 87 1.03 20.61 9.89
C LEU A 87 0.55 22.05 9.75
N VAL A 88 1.01 22.78 8.73
CA VAL A 88 0.57 24.15 8.44
C VAL A 88 -0.87 24.16 7.95
N ASP A 89 -1.22 23.30 6.99
CA ASP A 89 -2.58 23.18 6.44
C ASP A 89 -3.60 22.82 7.53
N ASN A 90 -3.23 21.94 8.48
CA ASN A 90 -4.07 21.60 9.62
C ASN A 90 -4.31 22.78 10.57
N ALA A 91 -3.30 23.63 10.77
CA ALA A 91 -3.43 24.83 11.60
C ALA A 91 -4.36 25.88 10.96
N GLU A 92 -4.44 25.89 9.63
CA GLU A 92 -5.28 26.81 8.82
C GLU A 92 -6.66 26.23 8.48
N GLY A 93 -7.02 25.02 8.96
CA GLY A 93 -8.32 24.38 8.70
C GLY A 93 -8.45 23.78 7.31
N GLY A 94 -7.34 23.56 6.63
CA GLY A 94 -7.28 22.92 5.29
C GLY A 94 -7.53 21.41 5.32
N THR A 95 -7.86 20.85 4.17
CA THR A 95 -8.01 19.39 4.00
C THR A 95 -6.65 18.72 3.93
N ILE A 96 -6.35 17.82 4.87
CA ILE A 96 -5.13 17.01 4.90
C ILE A 96 -5.06 16.20 3.60
N ARG A 97 -4.22 16.60 2.65
CA ARG A 97 -3.83 15.75 1.53
C ARG A 97 -2.87 14.68 2.03
N GLY A 98 -3.02 13.44 1.55
CA GLY A 98 -2.29 12.29 2.06
C GLY A 98 -0.76 12.48 2.08
N ALA A 99 -0.24 12.73 3.28
CA ALA A 99 1.20 12.85 3.53
C ALA A 99 1.85 11.50 3.89
N SER A 100 1.12 10.39 3.77
CA SER A 100 1.63 9.05 4.13
C SER A 100 2.28 8.39 2.93
N THR A 101 3.53 7.98 3.08
CA THR A 101 4.29 7.25 2.06
C THR A 101 3.83 5.81 1.88
N ILE A 102 4.22 5.17 0.78
CA ILE A 102 4.01 3.73 0.54
C ILE A 102 4.61 2.90 1.68
N SER A 103 5.78 3.26 2.20
CA SER A 103 6.43 2.56 3.31
C SER A 103 5.62 2.65 4.60
N GLN A 104 5.05 3.82 4.92
CA GLN A 104 4.15 4.01 6.06
C GLN A 104 2.84 3.23 5.89
N GLN A 105 2.29 3.21 4.68
CA GLN A 105 1.09 2.42 4.37
C GLN A 105 1.37 0.93 4.48
N THR A 106 2.55 0.46 4.05
CA THR A 106 2.99 -0.94 4.22
C THR A 106 3.06 -1.32 5.70
N ALA A 107 3.73 -0.51 6.52
CA ALA A 107 3.81 -0.71 7.97
C ALA A 107 2.41 -0.79 8.61
N LYS A 108 1.55 0.17 8.28
CA LYS A 108 0.17 0.25 8.78
C LYS A 108 -0.65 -0.98 8.39
N ASN A 109 -0.69 -1.32 7.10
CA ASN A 109 -1.58 -2.37 6.60
C ASN A 109 -1.12 -3.76 7.03
N LEU A 110 0.21 -3.97 7.14
CA LEU A 110 0.79 -5.26 7.50
C LEU A 110 0.65 -5.57 8.99
N PHE A 111 0.87 -4.58 9.86
CA PHE A 111 1.04 -4.81 11.29
C PHE A 111 0.01 -4.16 12.21
N LEU A 112 -0.74 -3.13 11.72
CA LEU A 112 -1.54 -2.29 12.60
C LEU A 112 -3.03 -2.35 12.26
N TRP A 113 -3.82 -1.97 13.25
CA TRP A 113 -5.27 -1.79 13.11
C TRP A 113 -5.62 -0.35 12.70
N PRO A 114 -6.75 -0.13 12.03
CA PRO A 114 -7.21 1.20 11.70
C PRO A 114 -7.79 1.90 12.95
N ALA A 115 -7.05 2.86 13.47
CA ALA A 115 -7.49 3.76 14.52
C ALA A 115 -6.91 5.16 14.27
N LYS A 116 -7.64 6.19 14.65
CA LYS A 116 -7.14 7.57 14.68
C LYS A 116 -6.50 7.82 16.05
N SER A 117 -5.23 7.48 16.22
CA SER A 117 -4.49 7.63 17.48
C SER A 117 -3.06 8.04 17.18
N TYR A 118 -2.55 9.02 17.94
CA TYR A 118 -1.15 9.44 17.87
C TYR A 118 -0.19 8.32 18.31
N VAL A 119 -0.59 7.49 19.29
CA VAL A 119 0.20 6.33 19.72
C VAL A 119 0.36 5.33 18.57
N ARG A 120 -0.74 5.01 17.88
CA ARG A 120 -0.68 4.14 16.69
C ARG A 120 0.19 4.76 15.60
N LYS A 121 0.12 6.08 15.38
CA LYS A 121 0.96 6.77 14.38
C LYS A 121 2.44 6.72 14.77
N GLY A 122 2.77 6.79 16.05
CA GLY A 122 4.14 6.60 16.55
C GLY A 122 4.64 5.17 16.29
N ILE A 123 3.81 4.14 16.53
CA ILE A 123 4.16 2.74 16.22
C ILE A 123 4.32 2.55 14.71
N GLU A 124 3.46 3.14 13.89
CA GLU A 124 3.59 3.13 12.42
C GLU A 124 4.93 3.71 11.98
N ALA A 125 5.32 4.86 12.52
CA ALA A 125 6.60 5.48 12.20
C ALA A 125 7.79 4.60 12.62
N TYR A 126 7.75 4.02 13.80
CA TYR A 126 8.75 3.08 14.28
C TYR A 126 8.91 1.86 13.35
N LEU A 127 7.81 1.22 12.96
CA LEU A 127 7.83 0.09 12.03
C LEU A 127 8.30 0.50 10.62
N THR A 128 7.95 1.70 10.17
CA THR A 128 8.41 2.26 8.89
C THR A 128 9.93 2.39 8.84
N VAL A 129 10.56 2.84 9.94
CA VAL A 129 12.04 2.90 10.03
C VAL A 129 12.65 1.52 9.83
N TRP A 130 12.14 0.48 10.50
CA TRP A 130 12.65 -0.87 10.34
C TRP A 130 12.43 -1.43 8.94
N ILE A 131 11.28 -1.18 8.32
CA ILE A 131 11.02 -1.57 6.93
C ILE A 131 12.03 -0.93 5.99
N GLU A 132 12.28 0.37 6.08
CA GLU A 132 13.22 1.07 5.20
C GLU A 132 14.69 0.67 5.43
N VAL A 133 15.07 0.33 6.66
CA VAL A 133 16.44 -0.12 6.98
C VAL A 133 16.67 -1.55 6.51
N LEU A 134 15.68 -2.43 6.63
CA LEU A 134 15.84 -3.86 6.42
C LEU A 134 15.42 -4.33 5.02
N TRP A 135 14.53 -3.61 4.33
CA TRP A 135 14.03 -4.00 3.02
C TRP A 135 14.53 -3.07 1.92
N PRO A 136 14.92 -3.61 0.75
CA PRO A 136 15.11 -2.77 -0.43
C PRO A 136 13.76 -2.22 -0.90
N LYS A 137 13.75 -1.09 -1.59
CA LYS A 137 12.54 -0.46 -2.17
C LYS A 137 11.71 -1.42 -3.03
N ARG A 138 12.37 -2.30 -3.78
CA ARG A 138 11.75 -3.38 -4.54
C ARG A 138 10.85 -4.24 -3.65
N ARG A 139 11.34 -4.65 -2.46
CA ARG A 139 10.57 -5.47 -1.53
C ARG A 139 9.42 -4.70 -0.90
N ILE A 140 9.62 -3.43 -0.58
CA ILE A 140 8.57 -2.58 -0.01
C ILE A 140 7.38 -2.47 -0.97
N ILE A 141 7.64 -2.12 -2.25
CA ILE A 141 6.57 -1.99 -3.25
C ILE A 141 5.90 -3.34 -3.57
N GLU A 142 6.68 -4.43 -3.60
CA GLU A 142 6.14 -5.79 -3.80
C GLU A 142 5.16 -6.16 -2.68
N VAL A 143 5.57 -6.01 -1.43
CA VAL A 143 4.69 -6.30 -0.27
C VAL A 143 3.48 -5.37 -0.28
N TYR A 144 3.68 -4.06 -0.51
CA TYR A 144 2.59 -3.08 -0.60
C TYR A 144 1.51 -3.51 -1.59
N LEU A 145 1.88 -3.85 -2.82
CA LEU A 145 0.96 -4.27 -3.87
C LEU A 145 0.24 -5.56 -3.54
N ASN A 146 0.84 -6.42 -2.73
CA ASN A 146 0.26 -7.69 -2.34
C ASN A 146 -0.64 -7.60 -1.10
N ILE A 147 -0.48 -6.60 -0.22
CA ILE A 147 -1.32 -6.44 0.96
C ILE A 147 -2.35 -5.30 0.85
N ALA A 148 -2.27 -4.48 -0.19
CA ALA A 148 -3.24 -3.42 -0.45
C ALA A 148 -4.64 -4.02 -0.70
N GLN A 149 -5.65 -3.35 -0.17
CA GLN A 149 -7.05 -3.67 -0.44
C GLN A 149 -7.48 -2.95 -1.72
N PHE A 150 -8.17 -3.65 -2.64
CA PHE A 150 -8.65 -3.12 -3.92
C PHE A 150 -10.17 -3.17 -4.09
N ASP A 151 -10.86 -3.92 -3.22
CA ASP A 151 -12.33 -3.98 -3.12
C ASP A 151 -12.70 -4.45 -1.71
N ASP A 152 -13.96 -4.55 -1.36
CA ASP A 152 -14.45 -4.88 0.00
C ASP A 152 -13.67 -6.05 0.64
N ARG A 153 -13.45 -7.14 -0.08
CA ARG A 153 -12.75 -8.35 0.41
C ARG A 153 -11.60 -8.80 -0.48
N VAL A 154 -11.13 -7.94 -1.38
CA VAL A 154 -10.09 -8.27 -2.37
C VAL A 154 -8.78 -7.61 -1.96
N PHE A 155 -7.78 -8.43 -1.66
CA PHE A 155 -6.46 -8.02 -1.23
C PHE A 155 -5.38 -8.52 -2.19
N GLY A 156 -4.44 -7.63 -2.49
CA GLY A 156 -3.34 -7.91 -3.41
C GLY A 156 -3.72 -7.82 -4.88
N VAL A 157 -2.77 -7.33 -5.67
CA VAL A 157 -2.96 -7.11 -7.10
C VAL A 157 -3.25 -8.42 -7.86
N GLY A 158 -2.72 -9.56 -7.39
CA GLY A 158 -2.99 -10.86 -8.00
C GLY A 158 -4.46 -11.26 -7.93
N ALA A 159 -5.09 -11.08 -6.76
CA ALA A 159 -6.52 -11.32 -6.60
C ALA A 159 -7.36 -10.23 -7.27
N ALA A 160 -6.91 -8.96 -7.22
CA ALA A 160 -7.61 -7.85 -7.84
C ALA A 160 -7.70 -7.99 -9.37
N ALA A 161 -6.61 -8.37 -10.04
CA ALA A 161 -6.60 -8.60 -11.48
C ALA A 161 -7.57 -9.71 -11.90
N ASP A 162 -7.56 -10.81 -11.15
CA ASP A 162 -8.44 -11.95 -11.38
C ASP A 162 -9.92 -11.63 -11.13
N ARG A 163 -10.23 -11.10 -9.94
CA ARG A 163 -11.62 -10.90 -9.51
C ARG A 163 -12.31 -9.73 -10.19
N LEU A 164 -11.57 -8.63 -10.47
CA LEU A 164 -12.15 -7.41 -11.01
C LEU A 164 -12.07 -7.32 -12.53
N PHE A 165 -11.13 -8.05 -13.16
CA PHE A 165 -10.92 -7.98 -14.61
C PHE A 165 -10.86 -9.34 -15.30
N GLY A 166 -10.82 -10.47 -14.57
CA GLY A 166 -10.76 -11.83 -15.14
C GLY A 166 -9.43 -12.14 -15.84
N ILE A 167 -8.33 -11.49 -15.44
CA ILE A 167 -7.00 -11.63 -16.06
C ILE A 167 -5.91 -11.84 -15.01
N SER A 168 -4.71 -12.25 -15.43
CA SER A 168 -3.55 -12.30 -14.55
C SER A 168 -2.99 -10.90 -14.27
N ALA A 169 -2.25 -10.73 -13.15
CA ALA A 169 -1.62 -9.46 -12.80
C ALA A 169 -0.60 -8.99 -13.85
N SER A 170 0.02 -9.91 -14.58
CA SER A 170 0.96 -9.61 -15.68
C SER A 170 0.28 -9.04 -16.93
N GLN A 171 -1.03 -9.24 -17.09
CA GLN A 171 -1.82 -8.79 -18.25
C GLN A 171 -2.53 -7.46 -18.02
N LEU A 172 -2.36 -6.84 -16.85
CA LEU A 172 -2.97 -5.53 -16.56
C LEU A 172 -2.51 -4.47 -17.56
N SER A 173 -3.44 -3.79 -18.18
CA SER A 173 -3.18 -2.60 -19.00
C SER A 173 -2.93 -1.39 -18.12
N ALA A 174 -2.29 -0.35 -18.67
CA ALA A 174 -2.05 0.91 -17.96
C ALA A 174 -3.34 1.54 -17.41
N GLY A 175 -4.45 1.44 -18.16
CA GLY A 175 -5.77 1.91 -17.72
C GLY A 175 -6.32 1.12 -16.53
N GLN A 176 -6.12 -0.19 -16.49
CA GLN A 176 -6.52 -1.04 -15.36
C GLN A 176 -5.63 -0.79 -14.14
N CYS A 177 -4.29 -0.66 -14.33
CA CYS A 177 -3.37 -0.25 -13.27
C CYS A 177 -3.80 1.08 -12.63
N ALA A 178 -4.12 2.09 -13.44
CA ALA A 178 -4.59 3.38 -12.95
C ALA A 178 -5.92 3.31 -12.20
N ARG A 179 -6.86 2.44 -12.63
CA ARG A 179 -8.13 2.21 -11.91
C ARG A 179 -7.90 1.53 -10.55
N LEU A 180 -7.02 0.53 -10.50
CA LEU A 180 -6.63 -0.11 -9.24
C LEU A 180 -5.97 0.90 -8.28
N ALA A 181 -5.07 1.74 -8.77
CA ALA A 181 -4.45 2.77 -7.95
C ALA A 181 -5.46 3.84 -7.49
N ALA A 182 -6.47 4.16 -8.32
CA ALA A 182 -7.48 5.16 -7.99
C ALA A 182 -8.43 4.76 -6.85
N VAL A 183 -8.59 3.46 -6.57
CA VAL A 183 -9.47 2.99 -5.48
C VAL A 183 -8.75 2.85 -4.14
N LEU A 184 -7.41 2.90 -4.09
CA LEU A 184 -6.61 2.72 -2.87
C LEU A 184 -7.03 3.60 -1.67
N PRO A 185 -7.44 4.87 -1.87
CA PRO A 185 -7.89 5.71 -0.75
C PRO A 185 -9.13 5.18 -0.04
N ASN A 186 -10.05 4.51 -0.75
CA ASN A 186 -11.25 3.91 -0.17
C ASN A 186 -11.78 2.77 -1.05
N PRO A 187 -11.18 1.57 -0.98
CA PRO A 187 -11.50 0.43 -1.85
C PRO A 187 -12.88 -0.17 -1.60
N VAL A 188 -13.47 0.07 -0.43
CA VAL A 188 -14.84 -0.37 -0.13
C VAL A 188 -15.90 0.51 -0.81
N LYS A 189 -15.58 1.81 -0.99
CA LYS A 189 -16.49 2.78 -1.61
C LYS A 189 -16.35 2.83 -3.12
N TYR A 190 -15.15 2.65 -3.63
CA TYR A 190 -14.82 2.85 -5.04
C TYR A 190 -14.57 1.52 -5.75
N SER A 191 -15.12 1.37 -6.95
CA SER A 191 -14.95 0.15 -7.76
C SER A 191 -14.02 0.39 -8.95
N ALA A 192 -12.98 -0.44 -9.08
CA ALA A 192 -12.10 -0.44 -10.24
C ALA A 192 -12.74 -1.17 -11.45
N ALA A 193 -13.61 -2.15 -11.19
CA ALA A 193 -14.35 -2.88 -12.22
C ALA A 193 -15.45 -2.03 -12.87
N ALA A 194 -16.21 -1.29 -12.04
CA ALA A 194 -17.29 -0.40 -12.47
C ALA A 194 -16.99 1.05 -12.04
N PRO A 195 -16.05 1.75 -12.73
CA PRO A 195 -15.54 3.04 -12.30
C PRO A 195 -16.61 4.14 -12.40
N GLY A 196 -17.02 4.71 -11.26
CA GLY A 196 -17.82 5.93 -11.18
C GLY A 196 -17.01 7.19 -11.53
N PRO A 197 -17.62 8.38 -11.51
CA PRO A 197 -16.98 9.64 -11.93
C PRO A 197 -15.67 9.95 -11.20
N TYR A 198 -15.60 9.68 -9.89
CA TYR A 198 -14.36 9.86 -9.12
C TYR A 198 -13.22 8.97 -9.65
N VAL A 199 -13.48 7.66 -9.80
CA VAL A 199 -12.45 6.71 -10.27
C VAL A 199 -12.03 7.03 -11.70
N GLN A 200 -12.96 7.44 -12.58
CA GLN A 200 -12.65 7.88 -13.94
C GLN A 200 -11.74 9.10 -13.95
N GLY A 201 -12.07 10.13 -13.17
CA GLY A 201 -11.24 11.34 -13.07
C GLY A 201 -9.87 11.07 -12.45
N GLN A 202 -9.84 10.29 -11.36
CA GLN A 202 -8.60 9.96 -10.65
C GLN A 202 -7.69 9.05 -11.50
N SER A 203 -8.23 8.04 -12.18
CA SER A 203 -7.43 7.19 -13.07
C SER A 203 -6.89 7.97 -14.28
N ALA A 204 -7.65 8.90 -14.83
CA ALA A 204 -7.14 9.78 -15.88
C ALA A 204 -6.00 10.68 -15.38
N TRP A 205 -6.08 11.18 -14.15
CA TRP A 205 -4.99 11.95 -13.53
C TRP A 205 -3.76 11.06 -13.30
N ILE A 206 -3.94 9.83 -12.73
CA ILE A 206 -2.85 8.87 -12.52
C ILE A 206 -2.15 8.54 -13.83
N LEU A 207 -2.88 8.29 -14.91
CA LEU A 207 -2.29 8.04 -16.24
C LEU A 207 -1.44 9.21 -16.75
N ARG A 208 -1.82 10.46 -16.44
CA ARG A 208 -0.98 11.62 -16.74
C ARG A 208 0.30 11.63 -15.91
N GLN A 209 0.20 11.35 -14.61
CA GLN A 209 1.37 11.26 -13.71
C GLN A 209 2.33 10.15 -14.16
N MET A 210 1.82 8.95 -14.47
CA MET A 210 2.64 7.85 -14.99
C MET A 210 3.43 8.24 -16.24
N ARG A 211 2.80 9.00 -17.18
CA ARG A 211 3.49 9.50 -18.37
C ARG A 211 4.55 10.55 -18.05
N GLN A 212 4.31 11.42 -17.05
CA GLN A 212 5.28 12.45 -16.62
C GLN A 212 6.49 11.82 -15.93
N LEU A 213 6.30 10.82 -15.09
CA LEU A 213 7.39 10.07 -14.44
C LEU A 213 8.17 9.23 -15.47
N GLY A 214 7.48 8.66 -16.45
CA GLY A 214 8.08 7.79 -17.47
C GLY A 214 8.26 6.36 -17.04
N ASN A 215 8.29 5.43 -18.01
CA ASN A 215 8.34 3.98 -17.74
C ASN A 215 9.63 3.55 -17.03
N GLY A 216 10.73 4.25 -17.16
CA GLY A 216 12.00 3.96 -16.50
C GLY A 216 12.15 4.53 -15.09
N TYR A 217 11.14 5.24 -14.57
CA TYR A 217 11.25 5.93 -13.28
C TYR A 217 11.58 4.98 -12.10
N LEU A 218 11.02 3.79 -12.11
CA LEU A 218 11.24 2.79 -11.07
C LEU A 218 12.37 1.80 -11.37
N ALA A 219 13.00 1.85 -12.56
CA ALA A 219 14.09 0.94 -12.95
C ALA A 219 15.21 0.87 -11.90
N PRO A 220 15.69 1.98 -11.29
CA PRO A 220 16.76 1.92 -10.30
C PRO A 220 16.44 1.09 -9.04
N ILE A 221 15.17 0.89 -8.73
CA ILE A 221 14.73 0.16 -7.53
C ILE A 221 14.12 -1.21 -7.85
N ILE A 222 13.67 -1.45 -9.08
CA ILE A 222 13.01 -2.71 -9.49
C ILE A 222 14.01 -3.65 -10.17
N GLU A 223 14.95 -3.16 -10.95
CA GLU A 223 15.88 -3.95 -11.77
C GLU A 223 17.17 -4.39 -11.05
N LYS A 224 17.24 -4.23 -9.73
CA LYS A 224 18.42 -4.60 -8.92
C LYS A 224 18.23 -5.90 -8.19
#